data_8d03f16993fb5a907e59fef562a2d5c5
#
_entry.id   8d03f16993fb5a907e59fef562a2d5c5
#
_cell.length_a   1.000
_cell.length_b   1.000
_cell.length_c   1.000
_cell.angle_alpha   90.00
_cell.angle_beta   90.00
_cell.angle_gamma   90.00
#
_symmetry.space_group_name_H-M   'P 1'
#
loop_
_entity.id
_entity.type
_entity.pdbx_description
1 polymer ?
#
loop_
_entity_poly.entity_id
_entity_poly.type
_entity_poly.pdbx_seq_one_letter_code
_entity_poly.pdbx_strand_id
1 'polypeptide(L)'
;MYGRFDPVEVGRHIENRFLIGIERAMAVRERVGEDMFFDVDFQTLCEDPVGVVGQITENFDLSEIPAESIHGYLDKKRQDAKGAHKYSIERYGLNPARIHERYAAYIDRFQIPVKRV
;
A
#
# COMPACT_ATOMS: atom_id res chain seq x y z
N MET A 1 32.55 -3.33 -7.70
CA MET A 1 32.24 -3.85 -6.37
C MET A 1 30.96 -3.27 -5.85
N TYR A 2 30.11 -4.12 -5.43
CA TYR A 2 28.85 -3.66 -4.87
C TYR A 2 29.11 -3.04 -3.52
N GLY A 3 28.83 -1.76 -3.42
CA GLY A 3 29.11 -0.99 -2.24
C GLY A 3 28.39 -1.50 -1.02
N ARG A 4 28.81 -0.99 0.11
CA ARG A 4 28.18 -1.30 1.35
C ARG A 4 26.74 -0.77 1.34
N PHE A 5 25.84 -1.62 1.77
CA PHE A 5 24.45 -1.25 1.97
C PHE A 5 24.38 -0.23 3.12
N ASP A 6 23.92 0.98 2.81
CA ASP A 6 23.66 2.01 3.82
C ASP A 6 22.15 2.13 4.04
N PRO A 7 21.63 1.62 5.17
CA PRO A 7 20.20 1.62 5.42
C PRO A 7 19.57 3.01 5.39
N VAL A 8 20.25 4.02 5.90
CA VAL A 8 19.71 5.38 5.96
C VAL A 8 19.55 5.96 4.56
N GLU A 9 20.53 5.73 3.70
CA GLU A 9 20.48 6.18 2.31
C GLU A 9 19.37 5.51 1.54
N VAL A 10 19.21 4.20 1.73
CA VAL A 10 18.12 3.42 1.15
C VAL A 10 16.77 3.94 1.61
N GLY A 11 16.61 4.19 2.91
CA GLY A 11 15.38 4.72 3.48
C GLY A 11 14.99 6.05 2.87
N ARG A 12 15.94 6.98 2.77
CA ARG A 12 15.71 8.29 2.17
C ARG A 12 15.28 8.17 0.70
N HIS A 13 15.95 7.31 -0.03
CA HIS A 13 15.66 7.09 -1.45
C HIS A 13 14.24 6.54 -1.64
N ILE A 14 13.86 5.56 -0.85
CA ILE A 14 12.52 4.95 -0.91
C ILE A 14 11.45 5.97 -0.52
N GLU A 15 11.68 6.72 0.56
CA GLU A 15 10.74 7.76 1.01
C GLU A 15 10.46 8.76 -0.11
N ASN A 16 11.52 9.22 -0.78
CA ASN A 16 11.40 10.19 -1.87
C ASN A 16 10.73 9.60 -3.10
N ARG A 17 11.08 8.38 -3.48
CA ARG A 17 10.50 7.73 -4.66
C ARG A 17 9.02 7.47 -4.49
N PHE A 18 8.60 6.99 -3.34
CA PHE A 18 7.17 6.75 -3.10
C PHE A 18 6.39 8.04 -3.05
N LEU A 19 6.95 9.11 -2.49
CA LEU A 19 6.27 10.41 -2.47
C LEU A 19 6.05 10.92 -3.89
N ILE A 20 7.07 10.86 -4.74
CA ILE A 20 6.96 11.26 -6.15
C ILE A 20 5.92 10.39 -6.87
N GLY A 21 5.94 9.08 -6.62
CA GLY A 21 4.97 8.15 -7.20
C GLY A 21 3.53 8.48 -6.83
N ILE A 22 3.30 8.81 -5.56
CA ILE A 22 1.98 9.19 -5.06
C ILE A 22 1.52 10.50 -5.69
N GLU A 23 2.39 11.49 -5.78
CA GLU A 23 2.06 12.78 -6.40
C GLU A 23 1.70 12.62 -7.87
N ARG A 24 2.45 11.81 -8.59
CA ARG A 24 2.17 11.51 -10.00
C ARG A 24 0.86 10.75 -10.17
N ALA A 25 0.60 9.78 -9.31
CA ALA A 25 -0.64 9.02 -9.34
C ALA A 25 -1.85 9.90 -9.08
N MET A 26 -1.76 10.81 -8.12
CA MET A 26 -2.83 11.77 -7.83
C MET A 26 -3.07 12.71 -9.02
N ALA A 27 -2.02 13.16 -9.68
CA ALA A 27 -2.14 14.02 -10.85
C ALA A 27 -2.79 13.30 -12.04
N VAL A 28 -2.42 12.06 -12.29
CA VAL A 28 -3.02 11.23 -13.35
C VAL A 28 -4.50 11.01 -13.05
N ARG A 29 -4.82 10.71 -11.81
CA ARG A 29 -6.19 10.45 -11.36
C ARG A 29 -7.09 11.67 -11.59
N GLU A 30 -6.58 12.86 -11.30
CA GLU A 30 -7.27 14.10 -11.53
C GLU A 30 -7.53 14.33 -13.02
N ARG A 31 -6.55 13.97 -13.87
CA ARG A 31 -6.65 14.15 -15.32
C ARG A 31 -7.61 13.16 -15.99
N VAL A 32 -7.60 11.89 -15.58
CA VAL A 32 -8.42 10.85 -16.24
C VAL A 32 -9.78 10.64 -15.57
N GLY A 33 -9.97 11.15 -14.37
CA GLY A 33 -11.24 11.05 -13.64
C GLY A 33 -11.32 9.87 -12.68
N GLU A 34 -12.18 10.01 -11.71
CA GLU A 34 -12.32 9.04 -10.60
C GLU A 34 -12.91 7.70 -11.03
N ASP A 35 -13.65 7.64 -12.13
CA ASP A 35 -14.31 6.43 -12.61
C ASP A 35 -13.35 5.31 -12.97
N MET A 36 -12.10 5.67 -13.28
CA MET A 36 -11.05 4.71 -13.66
C MET A 36 -10.38 4.06 -12.45
N PHE A 37 -10.76 4.45 -11.25
CA PHE A 37 -10.09 4.03 -10.02
C PHE A 37 -11.09 3.49 -9.02
N PHE A 38 -10.64 2.54 -8.23
CA PHE A 38 -11.39 2.03 -7.08
C PHE A 38 -10.45 2.00 -5.88
N ASP A 39 -10.76 2.79 -4.87
CA ASP A 39 -9.92 2.88 -3.68
C ASP A 39 -10.19 1.71 -2.75
N VAL A 40 -9.12 1.04 -2.33
CA VAL A 40 -9.20 -0.06 -1.38
C VAL A 40 -8.50 0.36 -0.10
N ASP A 41 -9.24 0.34 1.00
CA ASP A 41 -8.67 0.52 2.31
C ASP A 41 -7.96 -0.77 2.74
N PHE A 42 -6.70 -0.67 3.11
CA PHE A 42 -5.88 -1.83 3.45
C PHE A 42 -6.45 -2.61 4.63
N GLN A 43 -6.94 -1.91 5.65
CA GLN A 43 -7.51 -2.57 6.82
C GLN A 43 -8.77 -3.36 6.46
N THR A 44 -9.65 -2.78 5.66
CA THR A 44 -10.86 -3.46 5.17
C THR A 44 -10.49 -4.69 4.33
N LEU A 45 -9.46 -4.55 3.48
CA LEU A 45 -8.98 -5.68 2.68
C LEU A 45 -8.50 -6.83 3.56
N CYS A 46 -7.79 -6.54 4.65
CA CYS A 46 -7.32 -7.56 5.57
C CYS A 46 -8.47 -8.23 6.32
N GLU A 47 -9.50 -7.47 6.67
CA GLU A 47 -10.65 -7.99 7.41
C GLU A 47 -11.63 -8.76 6.53
N ASP A 48 -11.85 -8.29 5.31
CA ASP A 48 -12.86 -8.88 4.40
C ASP A 48 -12.36 -8.87 2.95
N PRO A 49 -11.35 -9.71 2.64
CA PRO A 49 -10.81 -9.75 1.28
C PRO A 49 -11.83 -10.19 0.24
N VAL A 50 -12.72 -11.09 0.58
CA VAL A 50 -13.76 -11.57 -0.35
C VAL A 50 -14.72 -10.45 -0.71
N GLY A 51 -15.17 -9.69 0.29
CA GLY A 51 -16.08 -8.56 0.07
C GLY A 51 -15.44 -7.47 -0.77
N VAL A 52 -14.18 -7.15 -0.52
CA VAL A 52 -13.44 -6.13 -1.29
C VAL A 52 -13.27 -6.56 -2.74
N VAL A 53 -12.87 -7.81 -3.00
CA VAL A 53 -12.73 -8.31 -4.36
C VAL A 53 -14.08 -8.27 -5.09
N GLY A 54 -15.17 -8.61 -4.39
CA GLY A 54 -16.52 -8.53 -4.95
C GLY A 54 -16.88 -7.11 -5.35
N GLN A 55 -16.55 -6.13 -4.53
CA GLN A 55 -16.80 -4.71 -4.85
C GLN A 55 -16.00 -4.25 -6.08
N ILE A 56 -14.76 -4.69 -6.21
CA ILE A 56 -13.92 -4.35 -7.36
C ILE A 56 -14.50 -4.95 -8.64
N THR A 57 -14.84 -6.23 -8.62
CA THR A 57 -15.38 -6.90 -9.80
C THR A 57 -16.72 -6.30 -10.22
N GLU A 58 -17.56 -5.95 -9.27
CA GLU A 58 -18.82 -5.29 -9.53
C GLU A 58 -18.63 -3.89 -10.10
N ASN A 59 -17.73 -3.10 -9.51
CA ASN A 59 -17.49 -1.72 -9.95
C ASN A 59 -17.01 -1.62 -11.39
N PHE A 60 -16.17 -2.57 -11.82
CA PHE A 60 -15.61 -2.57 -13.18
C PHE A 60 -16.27 -3.57 -14.13
N ASP A 61 -17.39 -4.15 -13.72
CA ASP A 61 -18.13 -5.14 -14.50
C ASP A 61 -17.24 -6.30 -14.95
N LEU A 62 -16.49 -6.84 -14.00
CA LEU A 62 -15.62 -7.98 -14.22
C LEU A 62 -16.29 -9.28 -13.77
N SER A 63 -15.76 -10.41 -14.25
CA SER A 63 -16.26 -11.71 -13.84
C SER A 63 -16.09 -11.94 -12.34
N GLU A 64 -17.12 -12.52 -11.73
CA GLU A 64 -17.10 -12.83 -10.30
C GLU A 64 -16.01 -13.87 -9.99
N ILE A 65 -15.29 -13.65 -8.90
CA ILE A 65 -14.27 -14.57 -8.43
C ILE A 65 -14.83 -15.35 -7.23
N PRO A 66 -14.83 -16.69 -7.28
CA PRO A 66 -15.35 -17.50 -6.17
C PRO A 66 -14.58 -17.25 -4.87
N ALA A 67 -15.29 -17.17 -3.75
CA ALA A 67 -14.70 -16.98 -2.44
C ALA A 67 -13.66 -18.06 -2.11
N GLU A 68 -13.91 -19.28 -2.55
CA GLU A 68 -12.98 -20.40 -2.33
C GLU A 68 -11.61 -20.17 -2.96
N SER A 69 -11.58 -19.56 -4.15
CA SER A 69 -10.33 -19.23 -4.83
C SER A 69 -9.53 -18.19 -4.03
N ILE A 70 -10.21 -17.21 -3.46
CA ILE A 70 -9.60 -16.16 -2.66
C ILE A 70 -9.02 -16.77 -1.37
N HIS A 71 -9.80 -17.58 -0.68
CA HIS A 71 -9.36 -18.24 0.55
C HIS A 71 -8.18 -19.18 0.30
N GLY A 72 -8.22 -19.94 -0.80
CA GLY A 72 -7.13 -20.84 -1.17
C GLY A 72 -5.83 -20.09 -1.43
N TYR A 73 -5.91 -18.97 -2.15
CA TYR A 73 -4.74 -18.11 -2.42
C TYR A 73 -4.16 -17.55 -1.12
N LEU A 74 -5.01 -17.06 -0.23
CA LEU A 74 -4.57 -16.46 1.03
C LEU A 74 -3.93 -17.49 1.96
N ASP A 75 -4.48 -18.69 2.01
CA ASP A 75 -3.93 -19.76 2.83
C ASP A 75 -2.54 -20.16 2.34
N LYS A 76 -2.37 -20.28 1.03
CA LYS A 76 -1.07 -20.59 0.43
C LYS A 76 -0.06 -19.49 0.72
N LYS A 77 -0.48 -18.23 0.58
CA LYS A 77 0.39 -17.09 0.84
C LYS A 77 0.83 -17.02 2.30
N ARG A 78 -0.08 -17.36 3.20
CA ARG A 78 0.20 -17.40 4.63
C ARG A 78 1.25 -18.46 4.97
N GLN A 79 1.20 -19.62 4.31
CA GLN A 79 2.19 -20.67 4.47
C GLN A 79 3.55 -20.25 3.92
N ASP A 80 3.57 -19.56 2.78
CA ASP A 80 4.80 -19.12 2.14
C ASP A 80 5.45 -17.93 2.88
N ALA A 81 4.70 -17.23 3.70
CA ALA A 81 5.17 -16.06 4.44
C ALA A 81 5.98 -16.41 5.70
N LYS A 82 6.27 -17.69 5.94
CA LYS A 82 7.08 -18.10 7.08
C LYS A 82 8.49 -17.53 6.94
N GLY A 83 8.93 -16.76 7.93
CA GLY A 83 10.22 -16.10 7.93
C GLY A 83 10.20 -14.68 7.38
N ALA A 84 9.04 -14.02 7.38
CA ALA A 84 8.94 -12.64 6.98
C ALA A 84 9.93 -11.77 7.77
N HIS A 85 10.69 -10.94 7.06
CA HIS A 85 11.67 -10.06 7.68
C HIS A 85 10.99 -8.97 8.49
N LYS A 86 11.48 -8.75 9.70
CA LYS A 86 11.08 -7.59 10.48
C LYS A 86 11.94 -6.41 10.08
N TYR A 87 11.29 -5.35 9.64
CA TYR A 87 11.98 -4.11 9.30
C TYR A 87 11.81 -3.11 10.43
N SER A 88 12.91 -2.44 10.78
CA SER A 88 12.89 -1.33 11.71
C SER A 88 13.01 -0.03 10.95
N ILE A 89 12.04 0.87 11.10
CA ILE A 89 12.10 2.17 10.44
C ILE A 89 13.27 3.01 10.95
N GLU A 90 13.66 2.82 12.20
CA GLU A 90 14.79 3.52 12.80
C GLU A 90 16.09 3.15 12.11
N ARG A 91 16.27 1.88 11.77
CA ARG A 91 17.46 1.41 11.05
C ARG A 91 17.66 2.13 9.72
N TYR A 92 16.55 2.43 9.05
CA TYR A 92 16.59 3.10 7.74
C TYR A 92 16.51 4.63 7.86
N GLY A 93 16.63 5.16 9.07
CA GLY A 93 16.62 6.59 9.30
C GLY A 93 15.28 7.25 9.00
N LEU A 94 14.20 6.48 8.99
CA LEU A 94 12.88 6.99 8.70
C LEU A 94 12.25 7.55 9.96
N ASN A 95 11.73 8.76 9.86
CA ASN A 95 11.08 9.45 10.97
C ASN A 95 9.58 9.49 10.70
N PRO A 96 8.75 8.80 11.52
CA PRO A 96 7.30 8.78 11.28
C PRO A 96 6.66 10.16 11.20
N ALA A 97 7.06 11.10 12.06
CA ALA A 97 6.50 12.44 12.05
C ALA A 97 6.81 13.17 10.75
N ARG A 98 8.05 13.06 10.27
CA ARG A 98 8.46 13.68 9.00
C ARG A 98 7.71 13.05 7.82
N ILE A 99 7.57 11.73 7.82
CA ILE A 99 6.83 11.02 6.76
C ILE A 99 5.38 11.45 6.76
N HIS A 100 4.73 11.51 7.92
CA HIS A 100 3.34 11.94 8.01
C HIS A 100 3.17 13.37 7.49
N GLU A 101 4.10 14.25 7.78
CA GLU A 101 4.07 15.62 7.29
C GLU A 101 4.23 15.68 5.77
N ARG A 102 5.20 14.95 5.22
CA ARG A 102 5.46 14.96 3.77
C ARG A 102 4.35 14.31 2.97
N TYR A 103 3.66 13.33 3.55
CA TYR A 103 2.58 12.59 2.89
C TYR A 103 1.20 13.08 3.32
N ALA A 104 1.13 14.23 4.01
CA ALA A 104 -0.11 14.72 4.62
C ALA A 104 -1.25 14.88 3.60
N ALA A 105 -0.96 15.41 2.40
CA ALA A 105 -1.97 15.59 1.38
C ALA A 105 -2.61 14.26 0.97
N TYR A 106 -1.80 13.22 0.82
CA TYR A 106 -2.27 11.89 0.48
C TYR A 106 -3.06 11.27 1.64
N ILE A 107 -2.53 11.37 2.85
CA ILE A 107 -3.15 10.83 4.06
C ILE A 107 -4.53 11.46 4.28
N ASP A 108 -4.61 12.80 4.14
CA ASP A 108 -5.86 13.53 4.32
C ASP A 108 -6.89 13.20 3.23
N ARG A 109 -6.44 13.14 1.98
CA ARG A 109 -7.34 12.86 0.87
C ARG A 109 -8.02 11.49 0.99
N PHE A 110 -7.27 10.46 1.39
CA PHE A 110 -7.79 9.10 1.50
C PHE A 110 -8.10 8.68 2.93
N GLN A 111 -7.99 9.62 3.87
CA GLN A 111 -8.27 9.38 5.30
C GLN A 111 -7.59 8.13 5.83
N ILE A 112 -6.30 8.03 5.55
CA ILE A 112 -5.51 6.88 5.94
C ILE A 112 -5.26 6.92 7.44
N PRO A 113 -5.59 5.85 8.18
CA PRO A 113 -5.31 5.79 9.61
C PRO A 113 -3.80 5.76 9.85
N VAL A 114 -3.33 6.65 10.70
CA VAL A 114 -1.92 6.77 11.04
C VAL A 114 -1.72 6.22 12.44
N LYS A 115 -0.84 5.22 12.57
CA LYS A 115 -0.49 4.70 13.87
C LYS A 115 0.44 5.68 14.57
N ARG A 116 -0.01 6.18 15.69
CA ARG A 116 0.87 6.96 16.57
C ARG A 116 1.63 5.97 17.44
N VAL A 117 2.93 6.10 17.38
CA VAL A 117 3.82 5.31 18.23
C VAL A 117 4.01 6.01 19.56
#